data_d7c36a5fe0d379ff95d2f0ed0f2e7504
#
_entry.id   d7c36a5fe0d379ff95d2f0ed0f2e7504
#
_cell.length_a   1.000
_cell.length_b   1.000
_cell.length_c   1.000
_cell.angle_alpha   90.00
_cell.angle_beta   90.00
_cell.angle_gamma   90.00
#
_symmetry.space_group_name_H-M   'P 1'
#
loop_
_entity.id
_entity.type
_entity.pdbx_description
1 polymer ?
#
loop_
_entity_poly.entity_id
_entity_poly.type
_entity_poly.pdbx_seq_one_letter_code
_entity_poly.pdbx_strand_id
1 'polypeptide(L)'
;MKIGIMGGTFDPIHIGHLLLGEFAYEDFGLDEIWFLPNGNPPHKDTASNEKELKDALFHRVEMVKKAIEGVPYFRINLCEAVVDFHSYTYRTMQMFNRLYPDDEFFFILGADSLFSIEKWMYFREIFPTCTILAAMRDDKDAEEMKRQIGYLRERYGARIELLQAPLVEISSTTIRERVSGSRSVRYMVPDAVGEYITEHRLYREQ
;
A
#
# COMPACT_ATOMS: atom_id res chain seq x y z
N MET A 1 9.54 2.15 18.49
CA MET A 1 9.05 0.96 17.75
C MET A 1 9.57 0.99 16.33
N LYS A 2 9.60 -0.17 15.65
CA LYS A 2 9.84 -0.28 14.20
C LYS A 2 8.50 -0.50 13.50
N ILE A 3 8.07 0.46 12.70
CA ILE A 3 6.73 0.48 12.12
C ILE A 3 6.81 0.43 10.59
N GLY A 4 6.22 -0.61 9.98
CA GLY A 4 6.05 -0.71 8.53
C GLY A 4 4.83 0.10 8.08
N ILE A 5 5.00 0.92 7.07
CA ILE A 5 3.94 1.75 6.48
C ILE A 5 3.63 1.24 5.08
N MET A 6 2.39 0.81 4.88
CA MET A 6 1.89 0.39 3.57
C MET A 6 0.75 1.31 3.14
N GLY A 7 1.07 2.31 2.32
CA GLY A 7 0.09 3.20 1.71
C GLY A 7 -0.51 2.59 0.45
N GLY A 8 -1.80 2.79 0.23
CA GLY A 8 -2.43 2.27 -0.97
C GLY A 8 -3.89 2.68 -1.14
N THR A 9 -4.40 2.51 -2.36
CA THR A 9 -5.82 2.71 -2.62
C THR A 9 -6.65 1.58 -2.01
N PHE A 10 -6.11 0.34 -2.01
CA PHE A 10 -6.76 -0.89 -1.53
C PHE A 10 -8.17 -1.08 -2.10
N ASP A 11 -8.28 -1.15 -3.41
CA ASP A 11 -9.54 -1.16 -4.14
C ASP A 11 -9.73 -2.43 -5.03
N PRO A 12 -9.87 -3.60 -4.39
CA PRO A 12 -9.79 -3.92 -2.97
C PRO A 12 -8.36 -4.21 -2.48
N ILE A 13 -8.17 -4.31 -1.18
CA ILE A 13 -7.03 -4.99 -0.58
C ILE A 13 -7.03 -6.47 -0.98
N HIS A 14 -5.86 -7.06 -1.13
CA HIS A 14 -5.73 -8.45 -1.59
C HIS A 14 -4.54 -9.17 -0.95
N ILE A 15 -4.47 -10.49 -1.17
CA ILE A 15 -3.44 -11.37 -0.57
C ILE A 15 -2.02 -10.85 -0.84
N GLY A 16 -1.75 -10.30 -2.03
CA GLY A 16 -0.44 -9.72 -2.33
C GLY A 16 -0.03 -8.58 -1.38
N HIS A 17 -0.97 -7.72 -0.96
CA HIS A 17 -0.68 -6.68 0.03
C HIS A 17 -0.38 -7.28 1.41
N LEU A 18 -1.15 -8.29 1.82
CA LEU A 18 -0.98 -8.92 3.13
C LEU A 18 0.35 -9.67 3.21
N LEU A 19 0.74 -10.37 2.16
CA LEU A 19 2.04 -11.05 2.08
C LEU A 19 3.20 -10.05 2.18
N LEU A 20 3.14 -8.92 1.47
CA LEU A 20 4.17 -7.89 1.61
C LEU A 20 4.27 -7.37 3.04
N GLY A 21 3.14 -7.18 3.72
CA GLY A 21 3.11 -6.79 5.13
C GLY A 21 3.74 -7.87 6.03
N GLU A 22 3.39 -9.13 5.82
CA GLU A 22 3.89 -10.27 6.59
C GLU A 22 5.40 -10.42 6.46
N PHE A 23 5.90 -10.49 5.23
CA PHE A 23 7.33 -10.60 4.97
C PHE A 23 8.13 -9.40 5.49
N ALA A 24 7.58 -8.18 5.37
CA ALA A 24 8.22 -7.01 5.96
C ALA A 24 8.29 -7.10 7.49
N TYR A 25 7.21 -7.57 8.13
CA TYR A 25 7.17 -7.77 9.58
C TYR A 25 8.24 -8.77 10.04
N GLU A 26 8.31 -9.94 9.41
CA GLU A 26 9.23 -11.02 9.80
C GLU A 26 10.69 -10.69 9.47
N ASP A 27 10.99 -10.32 8.21
CA ASP A 27 12.35 -10.18 7.70
C ASP A 27 13.09 -8.97 8.32
N PHE A 28 12.36 -7.90 8.68
CA PHE A 28 12.96 -6.68 9.24
C PHE A 28 12.71 -6.53 10.75
N GLY A 29 12.06 -7.51 11.38
CA GLY A 29 11.75 -7.49 12.80
C GLY A 29 10.96 -6.24 13.19
N LEU A 30 9.90 -5.96 12.43
CA LEU A 30 9.03 -4.81 12.70
C LEU A 30 8.10 -5.13 13.86
N ASP A 31 7.67 -4.12 14.59
CA ASP A 31 6.72 -4.29 15.71
C ASP A 31 5.28 -4.26 15.21
N GLU A 32 4.99 -3.43 14.21
CA GLU A 32 3.65 -3.30 13.60
C GLU A 32 3.75 -2.98 12.09
N ILE A 33 2.70 -3.33 11.36
CA ILE A 33 2.46 -2.87 9.99
C ILE A 33 1.19 -2.03 9.97
N TRP A 34 1.32 -0.79 9.52
CA TRP A 34 0.19 0.12 9.36
C TRP A 34 -0.26 0.20 7.90
N PHE A 35 -1.48 -0.22 7.64
CA PHE A 35 -2.15 -0.04 6.35
C PHE A 35 -2.80 1.34 6.31
N LEU A 36 -2.43 2.16 5.33
CA LEU A 36 -2.92 3.52 5.14
C LEU A 36 -3.79 3.61 3.88
N PRO A 37 -5.12 3.41 3.98
CA PRO A 37 -6.01 3.68 2.85
C PRO A 37 -5.99 5.16 2.51
N ASN A 38 -5.61 5.51 1.28
CA ASN A 38 -5.66 6.90 0.83
C ASN A 38 -7.07 7.29 0.37
N GLY A 39 -7.51 8.50 0.73
CA GLY A 39 -8.82 9.03 0.39
C GLY A 39 -8.88 9.51 -1.06
N ASN A 40 -7.91 10.32 -1.44
CA ASN A 40 -7.85 10.97 -2.75
C ASN A 40 -6.42 10.86 -3.33
N PRO A 41 -6.11 9.74 -4.00
CA PRO A 41 -4.79 9.57 -4.61
C PRO A 41 -4.60 10.54 -5.78
N PRO A 42 -3.43 11.22 -5.87
CA PRO A 42 -3.20 12.27 -6.88
C PRO A 42 -3.17 11.77 -8.33
N HIS A 43 -3.19 10.45 -8.54
CA HIS A 43 -3.09 9.81 -9.87
C HIS A 43 -4.40 9.17 -10.35
N LYS A 44 -5.50 9.34 -9.64
CA LYS A 44 -6.78 8.74 -10.00
C LYS A 44 -7.90 9.79 -10.01
N ASP A 45 -8.25 10.27 -11.19
CA ASP A 45 -9.53 10.95 -11.44
C ASP A 45 -10.62 9.88 -11.53
N THR A 46 -11.20 9.45 -10.40
CA THR A 46 -12.04 8.25 -10.39
C THR A 46 -13.48 8.47 -9.97
N ALA A 47 -13.88 9.65 -9.55
CA ALA A 47 -15.28 9.89 -9.18
C ALA A 47 -15.77 11.26 -9.63
N SER A 48 -17.05 11.29 -10.02
CA SER A 48 -17.72 12.46 -10.56
C SER A 48 -18.10 13.47 -9.47
N ASN A 49 -18.13 13.03 -8.18
CA ASN A 49 -18.51 13.90 -7.07
C ASN A 49 -17.96 13.41 -5.72
N GLU A 50 -17.93 14.31 -4.73
CA GLU A 50 -17.41 14.08 -3.38
C GLU A 50 -18.13 12.94 -2.62
N LYS A 51 -19.42 12.76 -2.85
CA LYS A 51 -20.20 11.70 -2.21
C LYS A 51 -19.72 10.32 -2.67
N GLU A 52 -19.54 10.13 -3.98
CA GLU A 52 -19.02 8.88 -4.54
C GLU A 52 -17.63 8.57 -4.03
N LEU A 53 -16.76 9.59 -3.90
CA LEU A 53 -15.43 9.42 -3.30
C LEU A 53 -15.51 8.95 -1.84
N LYS A 54 -16.39 9.55 -1.04
CA LYS A 54 -16.60 9.17 0.37
C LYS A 54 -17.15 7.76 0.50
N ASP A 55 -18.14 7.40 -0.32
CA ASP A 55 -18.73 6.06 -0.31
C ASP A 55 -17.69 4.99 -0.74
N ALA A 56 -16.92 5.26 -1.79
CA ALA A 56 -15.85 4.39 -2.24
C ALA A 56 -14.75 4.24 -1.17
N LEU A 57 -14.35 5.33 -0.51
CA LEU A 57 -13.38 5.31 0.57
C LEU A 57 -13.89 4.47 1.75
N PHE A 58 -15.16 4.65 2.14
CA PHE A 58 -15.78 3.86 3.21
C PHE A 58 -15.66 2.36 2.93
N HIS A 59 -16.03 1.90 1.74
CA HIS A 59 -15.91 0.49 1.39
C HIS A 59 -14.47 -0.01 1.40
N ARG A 60 -13.50 0.77 0.91
CA ARG A 60 -12.09 0.40 0.92
C ARG A 60 -11.53 0.27 2.34
N VAL A 61 -11.89 1.19 3.23
CA VAL A 61 -11.53 1.14 4.66
C VAL A 61 -12.10 -0.12 5.32
N GLU A 62 -13.38 -0.42 5.09
CA GLU A 62 -14.01 -1.62 5.66
C GLU A 62 -13.36 -2.92 5.14
N MET A 63 -13.02 -2.98 3.86
CA MET A 63 -12.30 -4.13 3.31
C MET A 63 -10.91 -4.30 3.93
N VAL A 64 -10.18 -3.20 4.18
CA VAL A 64 -8.89 -3.27 4.88
C VAL A 64 -9.06 -3.79 6.31
N LYS A 65 -10.03 -3.27 7.09
CA LYS A 65 -10.31 -3.75 8.45
C LYS A 65 -10.57 -5.26 8.46
N LYS A 66 -11.44 -5.73 7.55
CA LYS A 66 -11.77 -7.16 7.42
C LYS A 66 -10.57 -8.00 7.02
N ALA A 67 -9.71 -7.47 6.16
CA ALA A 67 -8.54 -8.19 5.68
C ALA A 67 -7.47 -8.42 6.76
N ILE A 68 -7.34 -7.49 7.71
CA ILE A 68 -6.31 -7.54 8.75
C ILE A 68 -6.86 -8.05 10.10
N GLU A 69 -8.14 -8.37 10.17
CA GLU A 69 -8.78 -8.88 11.39
C GLU A 69 -8.09 -10.16 11.87
N GLY A 70 -7.80 -10.22 13.16
CA GLY A 70 -7.13 -11.38 13.78
C GLY A 70 -5.60 -11.40 13.65
N VAL A 71 -4.99 -10.45 12.93
CA VAL A 71 -3.52 -10.33 12.86
C VAL A 71 -3.05 -9.27 13.87
N PRO A 72 -2.40 -9.67 14.99
CA PRO A 72 -2.18 -8.77 16.13
C PRO A 72 -1.18 -7.64 15.88
N TYR A 73 -0.34 -7.73 14.87
CA TYR A 73 0.64 -6.71 14.47
C TYR A 73 0.22 -5.90 13.22
N PHE A 74 -0.93 -6.19 12.62
CA PHE A 74 -1.49 -5.36 11.55
C PHE A 74 -2.43 -4.30 12.14
N ARG A 75 -2.28 -3.06 11.69
CA ARG A 75 -3.11 -1.92 12.10
C ARG A 75 -3.62 -1.19 10.87
N ILE A 76 -4.79 -0.60 10.98
CA ILE A 76 -5.25 0.39 10.03
C ILE A 76 -5.00 1.79 10.59
N ASN A 77 -4.38 2.66 9.80
CA ASN A 77 -4.21 4.06 10.14
C ASN A 77 -4.96 4.93 9.12
N LEU A 78 -5.87 5.76 9.58
CA LEU A 78 -6.80 6.52 8.75
C LEU A 78 -6.33 7.96 8.46
N CYS A 79 -5.07 8.31 8.74
CA CYS A 79 -4.57 9.67 8.55
C CYS A 79 -4.64 10.17 7.10
N GLU A 80 -4.61 9.26 6.11
CA GLU A 80 -4.78 9.56 4.69
C GLU A 80 -6.21 9.31 4.18
N ALA A 81 -7.12 8.80 5.02
CA ALA A 81 -8.49 8.46 4.65
C ALA A 81 -9.40 9.71 4.60
N VAL A 82 -8.96 10.72 3.86
CA VAL A 82 -9.68 11.97 3.64
C VAL A 82 -9.80 12.24 2.15
N VAL A 83 -10.95 12.76 1.71
CA VAL A 83 -11.22 13.03 0.28
C VAL A 83 -10.90 14.46 -0.12
N ASP A 84 -10.89 15.40 0.84
CA ASP A 84 -10.74 16.84 0.58
C ASP A 84 -9.32 17.24 0.19
N PHE A 85 -8.33 16.38 0.46
CA PHE A 85 -6.92 16.66 0.17
C PHE A 85 -6.25 15.47 -0.49
N HIS A 86 -5.33 15.76 -1.41
CA HIS A 86 -4.45 14.72 -1.94
C HIS A 86 -3.49 14.21 -0.85
N SER A 87 -3.42 12.89 -0.71
CA SER A 87 -2.45 12.22 0.16
C SER A 87 -1.08 12.23 -0.51
N TYR A 88 -0.11 12.87 0.13
CA TYR A 88 1.28 12.90 -0.34
C TYR A 88 2.19 12.23 0.69
N THR A 89 2.89 11.20 0.28
CA THR A 89 3.76 10.38 1.14
C THR A 89 4.73 11.20 1.99
N TYR A 90 5.36 12.25 1.42
CA TYR A 90 6.30 13.09 2.18
C TYR A 90 5.64 13.76 3.39
N ARG A 91 4.40 14.26 3.26
CA ARG A 91 3.65 14.89 4.37
C ARG A 91 3.31 13.88 5.46
N THR A 92 2.85 12.71 5.06
CA THR A 92 2.50 11.64 5.99
C THR A 92 3.72 11.18 6.78
N MET A 93 4.84 10.94 6.10
CA MET A 93 6.06 10.51 6.75
C MET A 93 6.66 11.59 7.68
N GLN A 94 6.65 12.86 7.26
CA GLN A 94 7.05 13.97 8.13
C GLN A 94 6.14 14.11 9.36
N MET A 95 4.83 13.92 9.19
CA MET A 95 3.87 13.93 10.29
C MET A 95 4.17 12.80 11.28
N PHE A 96 4.40 11.57 10.81
CA PHE A 96 4.74 10.45 11.69
C PHE A 96 6.02 10.68 12.46
N ASN A 97 7.10 11.13 11.82
CA ASN A 97 8.36 11.46 12.50
C ASN A 97 8.19 12.55 13.57
N ARG A 98 7.23 13.46 13.38
CA ARG A 98 6.93 14.51 14.38
C ARG A 98 6.09 13.98 15.55
N LEU A 99 5.12 13.12 15.27
CA LEU A 99 4.21 12.56 16.28
C LEU A 99 4.87 11.44 17.09
N TYR A 100 5.78 10.70 16.47
CA TYR A 100 6.44 9.51 17.03
C TYR A 100 7.96 9.63 16.85
N PRO A 101 8.63 10.58 17.54
CA PRO A 101 10.05 10.89 17.31
C PRO A 101 11.01 9.77 17.70
N ASP A 102 10.58 8.85 18.55
CA ASP A 102 11.38 7.72 19.03
C ASP A 102 11.15 6.44 18.20
N ASP A 103 10.27 6.49 17.18
CA ASP A 103 9.93 5.34 16.34
C ASP A 103 10.69 5.38 15.01
N GLU A 104 11.00 4.19 14.48
CA GLU A 104 11.60 4.03 13.15
C GLU A 104 10.52 3.60 12.15
N PHE A 105 10.49 4.30 11.01
CA PHE A 105 9.51 4.01 9.96
C PHE A 105 10.15 3.30 8.77
N PHE A 106 9.44 2.30 8.26
CA PHE A 106 9.79 1.50 7.09
C PHE A 106 8.65 1.63 6.05
N PHE A 107 8.93 2.26 4.91
CA PHE A 107 7.92 2.47 3.88
C PHE A 107 7.95 1.34 2.85
N ILE A 108 6.89 0.53 2.82
CA ILE A 108 6.78 -0.66 1.98
C ILE A 108 6.17 -0.27 0.63
N LEU A 109 6.86 -0.57 -0.46
CA LEU A 109 6.39 -0.30 -1.82
C LEU A 109 6.83 -1.38 -2.82
N GLY A 110 6.09 -1.51 -3.91
CA GLY A 110 6.45 -2.40 -5.01
C GLY A 110 7.47 -1.78 -5.96
N ALA A 111 8.08 -2.61 -6.82
CA ALA A 111 9.09 -2.23 -7.79
C ALA A 111 8.67 -1.03 -8.66
N ASP A 112 7.46 -1.04 -9.23
CA ASP A 112 6.98 0.05 -10.10
C ASP A 112 7.00 1.41 -9.40
N SER A 113 6.65 1.40 -8.10
CA SER A 113 6.68 2.60 -7.27
C SER A 113 8.10 3.08 -7.03
N LEU A 114 9.06 2.18 -6.80
CA LEU A 114 10.47 2.53 -6.66
C LEU A 114 11.04 3.13 -7.95
N PHE A 115 10.76 2.55 -9.11
CA PHE A 115 11.21 3.08 -10.40
C PHE A 115 10.59 4.44 -10.74
N SER A 116 9.42 4.74 -10.20
CA SER A 116 8.72 6.00 -10.43
C SER A 116 8.82 7.00 -9.28
N ILE A 117 9.55 6.70 -8.22
CA ILE A 117 9.58 7.51 -6.99
C ILE A 117 10.03 8.95 -7.22
N GLU A 118 10.94 9.19 -8.17
CA GLU A 118 11.42 10.53 -8.52
C GLU A 118 10.32 11.43 -9.14
N LYS A 119 9.20 10.84 -9.57
CA LYS A 119 8.01 11.58 -10.06
C LYS A 119 7.06 11.98 -8.94
N TRP A 120 7.30 11.49 -7.72
CA TRP A 120 6.43 11.81 -6.59
C TRP A 120 6.67 13.24 -6.08
N MET A 121 5.61 13.86 -5.62
CA MET A 121 5.69 15.22 -5.06
C MET A 121 6.68 15.26 -3.89
N TYR A 122 7.68 16.13 -3.99
CA TYR A 122 8.74 16.30 -2.99
C TYR A 122 9.41 15.00 -2.55
N PHE A 123 9.64 14.08 -3.48
CA PHE A 123 10.19 12.74 -3.21
C PHE A 123 11.47 12.73 -2.38
N ARG A 124 12.33 13.75 -2.53
CA ARG A 124 13.57 13.88 -1.76
C ARG A 124 13.33 14.03 -0.27
N GLU A 125 12.18 14.55 0.13
CA GLU A 125 11.81 14.72 1.53
C GLU A 125 11.33 13.42 2.18
N ILE A 126 11.10 12.36 1.39
CA ILE A 126 10.74 11.03 1.90
C ILE A 126 11.97 10.31 2.45
N PHE A 127 13.11 10.37 1.75
CA PHE A 127 14.29 9.57 2.07
C PHE A 127 14.86 9.77 3.47
N PRO A 128 14.92 10.98 4.04
CA PRO A 128 15.41 11.15 5.42
C PRO A 128 14.43 10.65 6.49
N THR A 129 13.16 10.41 6.14
CA THR A 129 12.09 10.12 7.10
C THR A 129 11.86 8.63 7.35
N CYS A 130 12.34 7.74 6.48
CA CYS A 130 12.12 6.30 6.60
C CYS A 130 13.21 5.48 5.90
N THR A 131 13.22 4.19 6.18
CA THR A 131 13.86 3.19 5.32
C THR A 131 12.80 2.67 4.33
N ILE A 132 13.12 2.63 3.04
CA ILE A 132 12.21 2.07 2.03
C ILE A 132 12.44 0.56 1.94
N LEU A 133 11.36 -0.22 2.03
CA LEU A 133 11.35 -1.65 1.75
C LEU A 133 10.78 -1.86 0.35
N ALA A 134 11.63 -2.16 -0.62
CA ALA A 134 11.25 -2.31 -2.02
C ALA A 134 11.01 -3.79 -2.35
N ALA A 135 9.75 -4.15 -2.62
CA ALA A 135 9.39 -5.51 -2.99
C ALA A 135 9.73 -5.80 -4.45
N MET A 136 10.38 -6.94 -4.70
CA MET A 136 10.64 -7.43 -6.05
C MET A 136 9.37 -7.93 -6.73
N ARG A 137 9.33 -7.82 -8.06
CA ARG A 137 8.25 -8.36 -8.88
C ARG A 137 8.62 -9.64 -9.60
N ASP A 138 9.88 -9.79 -10.01
CA ASP A 138 10.38 -10.94 -10.74
C ASP A 138 11.91 -11.07 -10.53
N ASP A 139 12.45 -12.27 -10.62
CA ASP A 139 13.91 -12.52 -10.59
C ASP A 139 14.64 -11.86 -11.77
N LYS A 140 13.95 -11.67 -12.89
CA LYS A 140 14.52 -11.00 -14.08
C LYS A 140 14.84 -9.53 -13.84
N ASP A 141 14.12 -8.88 -12.95
CA ASP A 141 14.28 -7.46 -12.63
C ASP A 141 15.26 -7.22 -11.46
N ALA A 142 15.82 -8.29 -10.86
CA ALA A 142 16.67 -8.19 -9.68
C ALA A 142 17.90 -7.29 -9.91
N GLU A 143 18.55 -7.39 -11.08
CA GLU A 143 19.72 -6.55 -11.40
C GLU A 143 19.33 -5.10 -11.69
N GLU A 144 18.16 -4.88 -12.30
CA GLU A 144 17.64 -3.53 -12.53
C GLU A 144 17.23 -2.87 -11.22
N MET A 145 16.57 -3.63 -10.33
CA MET A 145 16.22 -3.19 -8.98
C MET A 145 17.47 -2.81 -8.18
N LYS A 146 18.52 -3.64 -8.20
CA LYS A 146 19.79 -3.33 -7.53
C LYS A 146 20.43 -2.05 -8.06
N ARG A 147 20.42 -1.86 -9.39
CA ARG A 147 20.92 -0.62 -10.01
C ARG A 147 20.12 0.60 -9.58
N GLN A 148 18.79 0.51 -9.56
CA GLN A 148 17.92 1.60 -9.12
C GLN A 148 18.14 1.94 -7.63
N ILE A 149 18.25 0.93 -6.78
CA ILE A 149 18.56 1.10 -5.35
C ILE A 149 19.93 1.78 -5.20
N GLY A 150 20.97 1.30 -5.90
CA GLY A 150 22.30 1.90 -5.88
C GLY A 150 22.27 3.38 -6.31
N TYR A 151 21.60 3.68 -7.42
CA TYR A 151 21.42 5.05 -7.91
C TYR A 151 20.76 5.96 -6.87
N LEU A 152 19.63 5.52 -6.27
CA LEU A 152 18.92 6.34 -5.29
C LEU A 152 19.72 6.52 -3.98
N ARG A 153 20.48 5.51 -3.56
CA ARG A 153 21.40 5.59 -2.42
C ARG A 153 22.52 6.62 -2.66
N GLU A 154 23.20 6.52 -3.79
CA GLU A 154 24.33 7.43 -4.13
C GLU A 154 23.86 8.87 -4.35
N ARG A 155 22.77 9.03 -5.07
CA ARG A 155 22.31 10.37 -5.48
C ARG A 155 21.59 11.15 -4.41
N TYR A 156 20.83 10.47 -3.56
CA TYR A 156 19.91 11.10 -2.61
C TYR A 156 20.12 10.67 -1.15
N GLY A 157 21.08 9.78 -0.88
CA GLY A 157 21.29 9.25 0.47
C GLY A 157 20.12 8.40 0.98
N ALA A 158 19.32 7.83 0.07
CA ALA A 158 18.14 7.04 0.42
C ALA A 158 18.54 5.75 1.16
N ARG A 159 17.83 5.42 2.22
CA ARG A 159 17.91 4.10 2.87
C ARG A 159 16.88 3.19 2.22
N ILE A 160 17.33 2.19 1.47
CA ILE A 160 16.45 1.28 0.74
C ILE A 160 16.94 -0.14 0.97
N GLU A 161 16.07 -1.02 1.39
CA GLU A 161 16.33 -2.45 1.53
C GLU A 161 15.42 -3.24 0.59
N LEU A 162 15.91 -4.38 0.15
CA LEU A 162 15.16 -5.26 -0.73
C LEU A 162 14.26 -6.17 0.11
N LEU A 163 12.97 -6.14 -0.14
CA LEU A 163 11.99 -7.03 0.48
C LEU A 163 11.79 -8.26 -0.42
N GLN A 164 12.20 -9.42 0.05
CA GLN A 164 12.10 -10.70 -0.65
C GLN A 164 10.78 -11.41 -0.28
N ALA A 165 9.67 -10.96 -0.86
CA ALA A 165 8.39 -11.63 -0.69
C ALA A 165 8.09 -12.54 -1.90
N PRO A 166 7.33 -13.64 -1.72
CA PRO A 166 6.88 -14.47 -2.82
C PRO A 166 6.16 -13.65 -3.89
N LEU A 167 6.47 -13.92 -5.14
CA LEU A 167 5.80 -13.25 -6.25
C LEU A 167 4.34 -13.72 -6.32
N VAL A 168 3.42 -12.78 -6.16
CA VAL A 168 1.99 -13.02 -6.33
C VAL A 168 1.46 -12.00 -7.33
N GLU A 169 1.21 -12.46 -8.55
CA GLU A 169 0.66 -11.64 -9.63
C GLU A 169 -0.84 -11.40 -9.46
N ILE A 170 -1.20 -10.77 -8.35
CA ILE A 170 -2.58 -10.32 -8.07
C ILE A 170 -2.60 -8.79 -8.07
N SER A 171 -3.56 -8.21 -8.81
CA SER A 171 -3.81 -6.78 -8.76
C SER A 171 -5.27 -6.48 -8.42
N SER A 172 -5.52 -5.34 -7.81
CA SER A 172 -6.87 -4.86 -7.56
C SER A 172 -7.67 -4.72 -8.87
N THR A 173 -7.03 -4.34 -9.96
CA THR A 173 -7.67 -4.26 -11.30
C THR A 173 -8.16 -5.62 -11.76
N THR A 174 -7.30 -6.64 -11.71
CA THR A 174 -7.70 -8.02 -12.06
C THR A 174 -8.86 -8.51 -11.20
N ILE A 175 -8.87 -8.16 -9.90
CA ILE A 175 -9.97 -8.55 -9.01
C ILE A 175 -11.28 -7.88 -9.46
N ARG A 176 -11.27 -6.57 -9.71
CA ARG A 176 -12.47 -5.84 -10.17
C ARG A 176 -13.01 -6.38 -11.49
N GLU A 177 -12.15 -6.63 -12.47
CA GLU A 177 -12.52 -7.25 -13.77
C GLU A 177 -13.12 -8.64 -13.60
N ARG A 178 -12.61 -9.44 -12.67
CA ARG A 178 -13.19 -10.78 -12.40
C ARG A 178 -14.55 -10.67 -11.76
N VAL A 179 -14.75 -9.76 -10.80
CA VAL A 179 -16.06 -9.56 -10.16
C VAL A 179 -17.08 -9.01 -11.16
N SER A 180 -16.73 -8.02 -11.98
CA SER A 180 -17.56 -7.48 -13.05
C SER A 180 -18.00 -8.60 -14.02
N GLY A 181 -17.05 -9.47 -14.41
CA GLY A 181 -17.32 -10.65 -15.24
C GLY A 181 -17.95 -11.84 -14.51
N SER A 182 -18.49 -11.66 -13.29
CA SER A 182 -19.09 -12.72 -12.46
C SER A 182 -18.16 -13.92 -12.20
N ARG A 183 -16.84 -13.71 -12.20
CA ARG A 183 -15.83 -14.74 -11.93
C ARG A 183 -15.41 -14.71 -10.46
N SER A 184 -15.04 -15.88 -9.93
CA SER A 184 -14.57 -16.02 -8.55
C SER A 184 -13.26 -15.25 -8.30
N VAL A 185 -13.17 -14.60 -7.13
CA VAL A 185 -11.95 -13.98 -6.59
C VAL A 185 -11.43 -14.72 -5.35
N ARG A 186 -11.93 -15.93 -5.12
CA ARG A 186 -11.48 -16.82 -4.05
C ARG A 186 -9.96 -16.99 -4.15
N TYR A 187 -9.27 -16.97 -3.04
CA TYR A 187 -7.80 -17.02 -2.91
C TYR A 187 -7.04 -15.79 -3.45
N MET A 188 -7.73 -14.80 -3.99
CA MET A 188 -7.11 -13.52 -4.38
C MET A 188 -7.27 -12.47 -3.28
N VAL A 189 -8.35 -12.58 -2.51
CA VAL A 189 -8.66 -11.76 -1.33
C VAL A 189 -8.97 -12.67 -0.15
N PRO A 190 -8.83 -12.20 1.12
CA PRO A 190 -9.38 -12.91 2.29
C PRO A 190 -10.87 -13.19 2.12
N ASP A 191 -11.36 -14.30 2.68
CA ASP A 191 -12.78 -14.70 2.53
C ASP A 191 -13.73 -13.59 3.00
N ALA A 192 -13.44 -12.94 4.14
CA ALA A 192 -14.24 -11.83 4.66
C ALA A 192 -14.31 -10.62 3.72
N VAL A 193 -13.26 -10.36 2.93
CA VAL A 193 -13.26 -9.33 1.89
C VAL A 193 -14.11 -9.77 0.70
N GLY A 194 -14.01 -11.02 0.27
CA GLY A 194 -14.82 -11.59 -0.80
C GLY A 194 -16.32 -11.59 -0.49
N GLU A 195 -16.67 -11.92 0.76
CA GLU A 195 -18.04 -11.85 1.27
C GLU A 195 -18.56 -10.41 1.25
N TYR A 196 -17.75 -9.46 1.75
CA TYR A 196 -18.08 -8.03 1.75
C TYR A 196 -18.33 -7.48 0.34
N ILE A 197 -17.47 -7.82 -0.63
CA ILE A 197 -17.63 -7.42 -2.04
C ILE A 197 -18.98 -7.94 -2.58
N THR A 198 -19.34 -9.17 -2.23
CA THR A 198 -20.59 -9.81 -2.70
C THR A 198 -21.83 -9.19 -2.06
N GLU A 199 -21.81 -8.99 -0.74
CA GLU A 199 -22.90 -8.40 0.05
C GLU A 199 -23.23 -6.99 -0.42
N HIS A 200 -22.19 -6.16 -0.62
CA HIS A 200 -22.36 -4.77 -1.05
C HIS A 200 -22.40 -4.59 -2.58
N ARG A 201 -22.39 -5.69 -3.35
CA ARG A 201 -22.42 -5.69 -4.81
C ARG A 201 -21.36 -4.78 -5.45
N LEU A 202 -20.18 -4.69 -4.83
CA LEU A 202 -19.10 -3.85 -5.34
C LEU A 202 -18.58 -4.38 -6.67
N TYR A 203 -18.12 -3.47 -7.53
CA TYR A 203 -17.46 -3.76 -8.82
C TYR A 203 -18.35 -4.50 -9.85
N ARG A 204 -19.67 -4.52 -9.67
CA ARG A 204 -20.61 -5.05 -10.66
C ARG A 204 -21.08 -3.90 -11.54
N GLU A 205 -21.12 -4.15 -12.86
CA GLU A 205 -21.81 -3.23 -13.77
C GLU A 205 -23.31 -3.20 -13.40
N GLN A 206 -23.87 -2.00 -13.31
CA GLN A 206 -25.31 -1.79 -13.09
C GLN A 206 -26.07 -2.00 -14.37
#